data_9057730a5a693240eb53415a440b6f7f
#
_entry.id   9057730a5a693240eb53415a440b6f7f
#
_cell.length_a   1.000
_cell.length_b   1.000
_cell.length_c   1.000
_cell.angle_alpha   90.00
_cell.angle_beta   90.00
_cell.angle_gamma   90.00
#
_symmetry.space_group_name_H-M   'P 1'
#
loop_
_entity.id
_entity.type
_entity.pdbx_description
1 polymer ?
#
loop_
_entity_poly.entity_id
_entity_poly.type
_entity_poly.pdbx_seq_one_letter_code
_entity_poly.pdbx_strand_id
1 'polypeptide(L)'
;MRKVMMKSAILLLALMMTACGNKTGKSGDADSLQTDSVTEDSTQAGVDKHTEVYLRERVDSFYYNYKNPQYKKDGTRIYNGKFINRDSAYCSKSYKQLLDKAGDIAEENEEPLLDYDHWTNSQDDNNFTCKVGIIEHMTDSTAIVNVKAKNFGKSYNITLNMRFERGDWYVDDFISDGGYSEKKLLGEYIERNTFYQRFSLNDLLYLTEHYAESAKAEKSGLSFVYHDSQSDEEMDYDEYVYGRDISKSTKKELGYNLINNTPHAFYFSMSLDTSTNGRLYFYNTLDANDFYERASKTKPFTFEGKHIAVKKESNGKSFLVQEVRKDKSTDTKFAIHRPVSEGEYFLIEVEIYV
;
A
#
# COMPACT_ATOMS: atom_id res chain seq x y z
N MET A 1 14.24 37.05 0.04
CA MET A 1 14.19 36.60 -1.36
C MET A 1 15.56 36.07 -1.74
N ARG A 2 15.75 34.76 -1.74
CA ARG A 2 16.92 34.08 -2.37
C ARG A 2 16.38 32.82 -3.03
N LYS A 3 16.36 32.83 -4.37
CA LYS A 3 16.06 31.66 -5.20
C LYS A 3 17.23 30.68 -5.13
N VAL A 4 17.01 29.47 -4.70
CA VAL A 4 17.94 28.36 -4.89
C VAL A 4 17.42 27.52 -6.06
N MET A 5 18.13 27.58 -7.18
CA MET A 5 17.92 26.69 -8.32
C MET A 5 18.67 25.38 -8.04
N MET A 6 17.95 24.28 -7.86
CA MET A 6 18.53 22.94 -7.93
C MET A 6 18.49 22.44 -9.37
N LYS A 7 19.68 22.19 -9.93
CA LYS A 7 19.86 21.59 -11.25
C LYS A 7 19.81 20.08 -11.10
N SER A 8 18.83 19.44 -11.72
CA SER A 8 18.76 18.00 -11.87
C SER A 8 19.80 17.54 -12.89
N ALA A 9 20.72 16.68 -12.49
CA ALA A 9 21.64 15.98 -13.36
C ALA A 9 21.05 14.61 -13.72
N ILE A 10 20.60 14.48 -14.96
CA ILE A 10 20.18 13.20 -15.53
C ILE A 10 21.44 12.45 -15.97
N LEU A 11 21.73 11.32 -15.34
CA LEU A 11 22.82 10.42 -15.73
C LEU A 11 22.27 9.32 -16.62
N LEU A 12 22.54 9.42 -17.93
CA LEU A 12 22.23 8.39 -18.93
C LEU A 12 23.32 7.31 -18.85
N LEU A 13 22.97 6.08 -18.45
CA LEU A 13 23.87 4.92 -18.49
C LEU A 13 23.56 4.10 -19.74
N ALA A 14 24.49 4.11 -20.70
CA ALA A 14 24.39 3.33 -21.92
C ALA A 14 24.77 1.86 -21.68
N LEU A 15 23.89 0.93 -22.05
CA LEU A 15 24.19 -0.49 -22.13
C LEU A 15 25.04 -0.79 -23.37
N MET A 16 26.24 -1.32 -23.16
CA MET A 16 27.01 -2.00 -24.22
C MET A 16 26.70 -3.49 -24.16
N MET A 17 26.04 -3.98 -25.21
CA MET A 17 25.96 -5.41 -25.51
C MET A 17 27.19 -5.81 -26.29
N THR A 18 27.99 -6.72 -25.75
CA THR A 18 29.01 -7.45 -26.53
C THR A 18 28.54 -8.87 -26.79
N ALA A 19 28.26 -9.12 -28.06
CA ALA A 19 28.08 -10.47 -28.60
C ALA A 19 29.45 -11.11 -28.80
N CYS A 20 29.65 -12.34 -28.34
CA CYS A 20 30.77 -13.16 -28.75
C CYS A 20 30.28 -14.44 -29.43
N GLY A 21 30.73 -14.57 -30.65
CA GLY A 21 30.32 -15.59 -31.58
C GLY A 21 31.04 -16.93 -31.38
N ASN A 22 30.39 -17.90 -31.93
CA ASN A 22 30.77 -19.29 -32.13
C ASN A 22 31.99 -19.43 -33.03
N LYS A 23 32.94 -20.30 -32.69
CA LYS A 23 33.85 -20.94 -33.66
C LYS A 23 33.95 -22.43 -33.39
N THR A 24 33.50 -23.18 -34.37
CA THR A 24 33.74 -24.60 -34.61
C THR A 24 35.21 -24.87 -35.02
N GLY A 25 35.78 -25.95 -34.51
CA GLY A 25 37.05 -26.49 -34.98
C GLY A 25 37.19 -27.97 -34.63
N LYS A 26 37.41 -28.76 -35.65
CA LYS A 26 37.43 -30.23 -35.78
C LYS A 26 38.69 -30.91 -35.26
N SER A 27 38.48 -32.14 -34.83
CA SER A 27 39.22 -33.41 -35.07
C SER A 27 40.61 -33.66 -34.45
N GLY A 28 40.77 -34.86 -33.91
CA GLY A 28 42.04 -35.53 -33.63
C GLY A 28 41.87 -36.77 -32.75
N ASP A 29 42.10 -37.93 -33.32
CA ASP A 29 41.93 -39.29 -32.81
C ASP A 29 42.78 -39.69 -31.60
N ALA A 30 42.26 -40.75 -30.95
CA ALA A 30 42.91 -41.92 -30.32
C ALA A 30 43.81 -41.71 -29.10
N ASP A 31 43.51 -42.23 -27.92
CA ASP A 31 43.97 -43.59 -27.54
C ASP A 31 43.34 -44.01 -26.20
N SER A 32 43.08 -45.30 -26.10
CA SER A 32 42.44 -45.97 -24.95
C SER A 32 43.38 -46.09 -23.76
N LEU A 33 42.90 -45.73 -22.58
CA LEU A 33 43.35 -46.34 -21.31
C LEU A 33 42.15 -46.43 -20.38
N GLN A 34 41.70 -47.66 -20.20
CA GLN A 34 40.77 -48.11 -19.22
C GLN A 34 41.38 -47.91 -17.84
N THR A 35 40.88 -46.98 -17.05
CA THR A 35 41.10 -46.91 -15.64
C THR A 35 39.73 -47.03 -14.98
N ASP A 36 39.50 -48.14 -14.27
CA ASP A 36 38.40 -48.33 -13.38
C ASP A 36 38.39 -47.20 -12.34
N SER A 37 37.63 -46.18 -12.55
CA SER A 37 37.26 -45.23 -11.51
C SER A 37 36.02 -45.77 -10.83
N VAL A 38 36.19 -46.25 -9.63
CA VAL A 38 35.15 -46.43 -8.64
C VAL A 38 34.46 -45.08 -8.50
N THR A 39 33.33 -44.93 -9.11
CA THR A 39 32.40 -43.84 -8.85
C THR A 39 31.86 -44.05 -7.43
N GLU A 40 32.50 -43.42 -6.45
CA GLU A 40 31.82 -43.13 -5.21
C GLU A 40 30.66 -42.21 -5.54
N ASP A 41 29.50 -42.83 -5.68
CA ASP A 41 28.20 -42.15 -5.71
C ASP A 41 27.95 -41.57 -4.30
N SER A 42 28.65 -40.48 -4.01
CA SER A 42 28.31 -39.63 -2.86
C SER A 42 27.02 -38.89 -3.19
N THR A 43 25.91 -39.62 -3.11
CA THR A 43 24.61 -39.00 -2.88
C THR A 43 24.71 -38.23 -1.56
N GLN A 44 25.09 -36.96 -1.64
CA GLN A 44 24.82 -36.00 -0.58
C GLN A 44 23.30 -36.00 -0.41
N ALA A 45 22.81 -36.75 0.56
CA ALA A 45 21.43 -36.68 0.98
C ALA A 45 21.15 -35.22 1.30
N GLY A 46 20.34 -34.58 0.46
CA GLY A 46 20.00 -33.16 0.60
C GLY A 46 19.45 -32.92 2.00
N VAL A 47 19.92 -31.88 2.68
CA VAL A 47 19.42 -31.53 4.01
C VAL A 47 17.90 -31.34 3.92
N ASP A 48 17.13 -32.10 4.70
CA ASP A 48 15.69 -31.94 4.77
C ASP A 48 15.35 -30.61 5.46
N LYS A 49 14.88 -29.66 4.65
CA LYS A 49 14.56 -28.30 5.09
C LYS A 49 13.20 -28.18 5.78
N HIS A 50 12.39 -29.22 5.78
CA HIS A 50 11.09 -29.27 6.43
C HIS A 50 11.16 -29.83 7.86
N THR A 51 12.34 -29.83 8.46
CA THR A 51 12.54 -30.20 9.87
C THR A 51 12.55 -28.98 10.78
N GLU A 52 12.07 -29.15 12.01
CA GLU A 52 12.15 -28.11 13.04
C GLU A 52 13.61 -27.70 13.33
N VAL A 53 14.53 -28.64 13.26
CA VAL A 53 15.97 -28.39 13.46
C VAL A 53 16.48 -27.42 12.41
N TYR A 54 16.21 -27.69 11.13
CA TYR A 54 16.63 -26.82 10.05
C TYR A 54 16.00 -25.42 10.18
N LEU A 55 14.68 -25.34 10.42
CA LEU A 55 13.99 -24.07 10.56
C LEU A 55 14.55 -23.23 11.71
N ARG A 56 14.90 -23.89 12.83
CA ARG A 56 15.53 -23.24 13.98
C ARG A 56 16.88 -22.63 13.64
N GLU A 57 17.74 -23.38 12.98
CA GLU A 57 19.05 -22.90 12.52
C GLU A 57 18.91 -21.77 11.49
N ARG A 58 17.96 -21.91 10.59
CA ARG A 58 17.66 -20.91 9.57
C ARG A 58 17.26 -19.57 10.21
N VAL A 59 16.31 -19.58 11.14
CA VAL A 59 15.88 -18.37 11.86
C VAL A 59 17.00 -17.81 12.73
N ASP A 60 17.81 -18.68 13.38
CA ASP A 60 18.96 -18.24 14.16
C ASP A 60 19.95 -17.47 13.30
N SER A 61 20.14 -17.87 12.03
CA SER A 61 21.01 -17.19 11.08
C SER A 61 20.55 -15.77 10.72
N PHE A 62 19.24 -15.46 10.76
CA PHE A 62 18.71 -14.12 10.51
C PHE A 62 19.22 -13.10 11.54
N TYR A 63 19.45 -13.57 12.76
CA TYR A 63 19.89 -12.76 13.89
C TYR A 63 21.41 -12.76 14.11
N TYR A 64 22.18 -13.41 13.23
CA TYR A 64 23.63 -13.55 13.42
C TYR A 64 24.32 -12.20 13.65
N ASN A 65 23.99 -11.19 12.86
CA ASN A 65 24.60 -9.87 12.96
C ASN A 65 24.20 -9.09 14.22
N TYR A 66 23.05 -9.40 14.80
CA TYR A 66 22.63 -8.81 16.08
C TYR A 66 23.36 -9.44 17.25
N LYS A 67 23.60 -10.76 17.18
CA LYS A 67 24.30 -11.51 18.23
C LYS A 67 25.82 -11.26 18.24
N ASN A 68 26.37 -10.93 17.07
CA ASN A 68 27.79 -10.76 16.86
C ASN A 68 28.10 -9.37 16.25
N PRO A 69 27.76 -8.27 16.93
CA PRO A 69 28.00 -6.95 16.40
C PRO A 69 29.48 -6.67 16.27
N GLN A 70 29.90 -6.23 15.09
CA GLN A 70 31.27 -5.74 14.87
C GLN A 70 31.20 -4.22 14.67
N TYR A 71 32.17 -3.52 15.21
CA TYR A 71 32.25 -2.07 15.13
C TYR A 71 33.55 -1.61 14.49
N LYS A 72 33.47 -0.53 13.68
CA LYS A 72 34.66 0.22 13.25
C LYS A 72 35.26 0.95 14.43
N LYS A 73 36.51 1.45 14.25
CA LYS A 73 37.21 2.25 15.26
C LYS A 73 36.47 3.52 15.69
N ASP A 74 35.59 4.02 14.81
CA ASP A 74 34.73 5.20 15.05
C ASP A 74 33.40 4.86 15.75
N GLY A 75 33.20 3.61 16.14
CA GLY A 75 31.99 3.13 16.79
C GLY A 75 30.87 2.72 15.82
N THR A 76 31.06 2.87 14.52
CA THR A 76 30.07 2.45 13.51
C THR A 76 29.97 0.95 13.44
N ARG A 77 28.76 0.39 13.57
CA ARG A 77 28.50 -1.05 13.47
C ARG A 77 28.82 -1.56 12.06
N ILE A 78 29.58 -2.65 11.98
CA ILE A 78 29.89 -3.33 10.74
C ILE A 78 28.97 -4.54 10.59
N TYR A 79 28.26 -4.62 9.49
CA TYR A 79 27.49 -5.80 9.11
C TYR A 79 28.35 -6.68 8.19
N ASN A 80 29.27 -7.48 8.78
CA ASN A 80 30.11 -8.50 8.12
C ASN A 80 30.61 -8.16 6.70
N GLY A 81 31.08 -6.92 6.48
CA GLY A 81 31.69 -6.50 5.20
C GLY A 81 30.77 -6.44 3.98
N LYS A 82 29.53 -6.89 4.11
CA LYS A 82 28.50 -6.70 3.07
C LYS A 82 27.26 -6.15 3.74
N PHE A 83 26.76 -5.04 3.22
CA PHE A 83 25.44 -4.55 3.55
C PHE A 83 24.42 -5.54 2.95
N ILE A 84 23.93 -6.47 3.76
CA ILE A 84 22.84 -7.34 3.36
C ILE A 84 21.57 -6.61 3.78
N ASN A 85 20.77 -6.19 2.79
CA ASN A 85 19.40 -5.82 3.07
C ASN A 85 18.68 -7.10 3.55
N ARG A 86 18.41 -7.19 4.86
CA ARG A 86 17.84 -8.38 5.50
C ARG A 86 16.45 -8.69 4.99
N ASP A 87 15.65 -7.68 4.73
CA ASP A 87 14.29 -7.85 4.23
C ASP A 87 14.30 -8.48 2.84
N SER A 88 15.24 -8.07 1.98
CA SER A 88 15.44 -8.70 0.69
C SER A 88 15.99 -10.12 0.78
N ALA A 89 16.80 -10.42 1.80
CA ALA A 89 17.44 -11.73 1.96
C ALA A 89 16.58 -12.76 2.68
N TYR A 90 15.76 -12.31 3.64
CA TYR A 90 15.10 -13.20 4.59
C TYR A 90 13.57 -13.06 4.65
N CYS A 91 12.99 -12.05 4.02
CA CYS A 91 11.53 -11.93 3.94
C CYS A 91 10.96 -12.61 2.70
N SER A 92 9.71 -13.03 2.80
CA SER A 92 8.96 -13.59 1.69
C SER A 92 8.75 -12.54 0.57
N LYS A 93 8.54 -13.03 -0.64
CA LYS A 93 8.24 -12.14 -1.76
C LYS A 93 7.00 -11.28 -1.50
N SER A 94 5.97 -11.88 -0.91
CA SER A 94 4.71 -11.18 -0.65
C SER A 94 4.86 -10.09 0.42
N TYR A 95 5.59 -10.36 1.49
CA TYR A 95 5.86 -9.36 2.52
C TYR A 95 6.74 -8.22 1.98
N LYS A 96 7.83 -8.57 1.28
CA LYS A 96 8.72 -7.58 0.67
C LYS A 96 7.98 -6.63 -0.31
N GLN A 97 7.08 -7.17 -1.13
CA GLN A 97 6.28 -6.35 -2.05
C GLN A 97 5.38 -5.34 -1.31
N LEU A 98 4.80 -5.74 -0.17
CA LEU A 98 4.02 -4.82 0.65
C LEU A 98 4.91 -3.76 1.29
N LEU A 99 6.05 -4.17 1.86
CA LEU A 99 7.00 -3.26 2.50
C LEU A 99 7.53 -2.21 1.50
N ASP A 100 7.93 -2.64 0.30
CA ASP A 100 8.41 -1.74 -0.75
C ASP A 100 7.31 -0.74 -1.15
N LYS A 101 6.10 -1.25 -1.45
CA LYS A 101 4.99 -0.38 -1.84
C LYS A 101 4.59 0.61 -0.75
N ALA A 102 4.59 0.19 0.50
CA ALA A 102 4.31 1.07 1.62
C ALA A 102 5.43 2.11 1.81
N GLY A 103 6.69 1.69 1.59
CA GLY A 103 7.86 2.56 1.63
C GLY A 103 7.81 3.66 0.56
N ASP A 104 7.46 3.31 -0.69
CA ASP A 104 7.31 4.27 -1.77
C ASP A 104 6.25 5.34 -1.42
N ILE A 105 5.10 4.92 -0.85
CA ILE A 105 4.05 5.83 -0.41
C ILE A 105 4.53 6.72 0.76
N ALA A 106 5.24 6.16 1.72
CA ALA A 106 5.76 6.91 2.86
C ALA A 106 6.80 7.95 2.44
N GLU A 107 7.65 7.60 1.46
CA GLU A 107 8.60 8.54 0.85
C GLU A 107 7.88 9.67 0.13
N GLU A 108 6.83 9.37 -0.66
CA GLU A 108 6.00 10.40 -1.32
C GLU A 108 5.30 11.32 -0.31
N ASN A 109 4.88 10.80 0.84
CA ASN A 109 4.23 11.54 1.91
C ASN A 109 5.21 12.27 2.85
N GLU A 110 6.52 12.10 2.66
CA GLU A 110 7.56 12.63 3.56
C GLU A 110 7.39 12.18 5.03
N GLU A 111 6.90 10.95 5.25
CA GLU A 111 6.68 10.39 6.60
C GLU A 111 7.45 9.07 6.81
N PRO A 112 7.83 8.72 8.04
CA PRO A 112 8.43 7.43 8.31
C PRO A 112 7.38 6.31 8.21
N LEU A 113 7.70 5.24 7.45
CA LEU A 113 6.80 4.07 7.35
C LEU A 113 6.73 3.29 8.66
N LEU A 114 7.89 3.00 9.25
CA LEU A 114 8.05 2.31 10.52
C LEU A 114 9.00 3.14 11.39
N ASP A 115 8.65 3.33 12.64
CA ASP A 115 9.47 4.01 13.63
C ASP A 115 10.31 3.04 14.49
N TYR A 116 10.39 1.76 14.06
CA TYR A 116 11.12 0.69 14.74
C TYR A 116 11.72 -0.32 13.73
N ASP A 117 12.74 -1.03 14.17
CA ASP A 117 13.30 -2.19 13.45
C ASP A 117 12.44 -3.44 13.78
N HIS A 118 11.74 -3.99 12.80
CA HIS A 118 10.88 -5.16 13.01
C HIS A 118 11.65 -6.43 13.39
N TRP A 119 12.94 -6.53 13.06
CA TRP A 119 13.77 -7.65 13.48
C TRP A 119 14.06 -7.64 14.98
N THR A 120 14.08 -6.47 15.60
CA THR A 120 14.29 -6.29 17.03
C THR A 120 13.03 -5.85 17.77
N ASN A 121 11.98 -5.46 17.06
CA ASN A 121 10.76 -4.84 17.58
C ASN A 121 11.08 -3.66 18.52
N SER A 122 12.02 -2.81 18.13
CA SER A 122 12.43 -1.64 18.91
C SER A 122 13.06 -0.55 18.04
N GLN A 123 12.98 0.69 18.48
CA GLN A 123 13.59 1.84 17.79
C GLN A 123 15.12 1.82 17.90
N ASP A 124 15.64 1.43 19.06
CA ASP A 124 17.07 1.34 19.32
C ASP A 124 17.45 -0.03 19.84
N ASP A 125 18.72 -0.42 19.68
CA ASP A 125 19.26 -1.60 20.31
C ASP A 125 20.32 -1.24 21.38
N ASN A 126 20.17 -1.85 22.56
CA ASN A 126 21.19 -1.80 23.59
C ASN A 126 21.34 -3.17 24.23
N ASN A 127 22.47 -3.83 23.92
CA ASN A 127 22.74 -5.20 24.33
C ASN A 127 21.61 -6.17 23.89
N PHE A 128 21.14 -6.01 22.66
CA PHE A 128 20.13 -6.90 22.09
C PHE A 128 20.66 -8.33 22.06
N THR A 129 19.88 -9.23 22.61
CA THR A 129 20.10 -10.69 22.54
C THR A 129 18.82 -11.37 22.18
N CYS A 130 18.90 -12.47 21.45
CA CYS A 130 17.74 -13.27 21.12
C CYS A 130 18.09 -14.76 21.06
N LYS A 131 17.03 -15.58 21.17
CA LYS A 131 17.10 -17.03 21.03
C LYS A 131 15.82 -17.53 20.39
N VAL A 132 15.94 -18.40 19.40
CA VAL A 132 14.79 -19.10 18.83
C VAL A 132 14.12 -19.94 19.92
N GLY A 133 12.86 -19.68 20.14
CA GLY A 133 12.01 -20.32 21.13
C GLY A 133 11.22 -21.48 20.56
N ILE A 134 9.89 -21.48 20.75
CA ILE A 134 8.99 -22.52 20.28
C ILE A 134 8.70 -22.35 18.79
N ILE A 135 8.62 -23.47 18.08
CA ILE A 135 8.13 -23.55 16.70
C ILE A 135 6.78 -24.24 16.76
N GLU A 136 5.77 -23.60 16.18
CA GLU A 136 4.38 -24.06 16.24
C GLU A 136 3.79 -24.15 14.82
N HIS A 137 2.76 -24.96 14.66
CA HIS A 137 1.99 -25.08 13.42
C HIS A 137 2.83 -25.28 12.16
N MET A 138 3.92 -26.04 12.28
CA MET A 138 4.78 -26.34 11.16
C MET A 138 4.13 -27.29 10.18
N THR A 139 4.05 -26.88 8.93
CA THR A 139 3.58 -27.64 7.76
C THR A 139 4.67 -27.64 6.68
N ASP A 140 4.40 -28.22 5.52
CA ASP A 140 5.33 -28.17 4.38
C ASP A 140 5.55 -26.74 3.81
N SER A 141 4.68 -25.78 4.14
CA SER A 141 4.70 -24.44 3.55
C SER A 141 4.67 -23.30 4.55
N THR A 142 4.26 -23.53 5.79
CA THR A 142 4.11 -22.51 6.82
C THR A 142 4.59 -22.98 8.18
N ALA A 143 5.04 -22.06 9.01
CA ALA A 143 5.34 -22.30 10.41
C ALA A 143 5.22 -21.00 11.21
N ILE A 144 5.05 -21.09 12.52
CA ILE A 144 5.13 -19.95 13.45
C ILE A 144 6.36 -20.16 14.33
N VAL A 145 7.26 -19.18 14.36
CA VAL A 145 8.49 -19.24 15.15
C VAL A 145 8.49 -18.10 16.18
N ASN A 146 8.53 -18.45 17.45
CA ASN A 146 8.68 -17.50 18.53
C ASN A 146 10.16 -17.26 18.82
N VAL A 147 10.60 -16.01 18.77
CA VAL A 147 11.95 -15.58 19.12
C VAL A 147 11.89 -14.83 20.45
N LYS A 148 12.53 -15.39 21.46
CA LYS A 148 12.70 -14.72 22.76
C LYS A 148 13.79 -13.67 22.65
N ALA A 149 13.45 -12.41 22.78
CA ALA A 149 14.37 -11.28 22.68
C ALA A 149 14.55 -10.59 24.03
N LYS A 150 15.67 -9.93 24.19
CA LYS A 150 15.96 -9.05 25.30
C LYS A 150 16.68 -7.81 24.79
N ASN A 151 16.18 -6.63 25.14
CA ASN A 151 16.75 -5.34 24.77
C ASN A 151 16.55 -4.35 25.94
N PHE A 152 17.51 -3.48 26.20
CA PHE A 152 17.49 -2.57 27.36
C PHE A 152 17.16 -3.25 28.70
N GLY A 153 17.60 -4.51 28.87
CA GLY A 153 17.33 -5.32 30.06
C GLY A 153 15.91 -5.91 30.13
N LYS A 154 15.00 -5.57 29.24
CA LYS A 154 13.61 -6.07 29.16
C LYS A 154 13.54 -7.27 28.21
N SER A 155 12.77 -8.29 28.60
CA SER A 155 12.50 -9.47 27.75
C SER A 155 11.12 -9.36 27.12
N TYR A 156 11.02 -9.80 25.86
CA TYR A 156 9.79 -9.82 25.08
C TYR A 156 9.88 -10.91 24.00
N ASN A 157 8.77 -11.14 23.28
CA ASN A 157 8.74 -12.09 22.19
C ASN A 157 8.58 -11.37 20.85
N ILE A 158 9.21 -11.93 19.81
CA ILE A 158 8.95 -11.58 18.42
C ILE A 158 8.43 -12.86 17.78
N THR A 159 7.22 -12.82 17.25
CA THR A 159 6.65 -13.97 16.55
C THR A 159 6.80 -13.77 15.05
N LEU A 160 7.41 -14.74 14.39
CA LEU A 160 7.62 -14.76 12.95
C LEU A 160 6.65 -15.76 12.33
N ASN A 161 5.78 -15.30 11.43
CA ASN A 161 5.07 -16.19 10.53
C ASN A 161 5.99 -16.52 9.37
N MET A 162 6.32 -17.79 9.24
CA MET A 162 7.26 -18.28 8.24
C MET A 162 6.53 -18.88 7.04
N ARG A 163 7.13 -18.73 5.86
CA ARG A 163 6.67 -19.32 4.61
C ARG A 163 7.81 -20.05 3.93
N PHE A 164 7.56 -21.28 3.48
CA PHE A 164 8.49 -22.00 2.62
C PHE A 164 8.25 -21.59 1.16
N GLU A 165 9.23 -20.98 0.54
CA GLU A 165 9.21 -20.60 -0.87
C GLU A 165 10.65 -20.58 -1.43
N ARG A 166 10.82 -20.62 -2.73
CA ARG A 166 12.16 -20.59 -3.36
C ARG A 166 13.13 -21.65 -2.79
N GLY A 167 12.58 -22.76 -2.28
CA GLY A 167 13.37 -23.86 -1.71
C GLY A 167 13.97 -23.57 -0.32
N ASP A 168 13.44 -22.58 0.43
CA ASP A 168 13.88 -22.26 1.79
C ASP A 168 12.78 -21.54 2.60
N TRP A 169 13.03 -21.28 3.89
CA TRP A 169 12.13 -20.56 4.78
C TRP A 169 12.41 -19.07 4.82
N TYR A 170 11.35 -18.27 4.72
CA TYR A 170 11.36 -16.80 4.74
C TYR A 170 10.32 -16.27 5.72
N VAL A 171 10.58 -15.11 6.31
CA VAL A 171 9.61 -14.40 7.15
C VAL A 171 8.51 -13.82 6.26
N ASP A 172 7.27 -14.21 6.48
CA ASP A 172 6.09 -13.72 5.75
C ASP A 172 5.32 -12.66 6.54
N ASP A 173 5.55 -12.58 7.86
CA ASP A 173 4.96 -11.54 8.71
C ASP A 173 5.69 -11.46 10.06
N PHE A 174 5.75 -10.27 10.62
CA PHE A 174 6.19 -10.02 11.97
C PHE A 174 4.98 -9.72 12.84
N ILE A 175 4.85 -10.45 13.95
CA ILE A 175 3.77 -10.25 14.92
C ILE A 175 4.38 -9.68 16.19
N SER A 176 3.95 -8.48 16.57
CA SER A 176 4.38 -7.82 17.81
C SER A 176 3.86 -8.54 19.06
N ASP A 177 4.42 -8.22 20.22
CA ASP A 177 4.01 -8.78 21.52
C ASP A 177 2.53 -8.50 21.83
N GLY A 178 1.94 -7.43 21.27
CA GLY A 178 0.50 -7.14 21.32
C GLY A 178 -0.36 -7.92 20.33
N GLY A 179 0.21 -8.84 19.54
CA GLY A 179 -0.51 -9.64 18.54
C GLY A 179 -0.81 -8.90 17.23
N TYR A 180 -0.21 -7.75 16.99
CA TYR A 180 -0.42 -6.99 15.76
C TYR A 180 0.46 -7.51 14.63
N SER A 181 -0.17 -7.86 13.50
CA SER A 181 0.47 -8.26 12.26
C SER A 181 1.01 -7.03 11.53
N GLU A 182 2.31 -6.99 11.28
CA GLU A 182 2.92 -5.90 10.50
C GLU A 182 2.47 -5.96 9.04
N LYS A 183 2.36 -7.15 8.47
CA LYS A 183 1.81 -7.34 7.12
C LYS A 183 0.41 -6.75 6.96
N LYS A 184 -0.44 -6.90 7.98
CA LYS A 184 -1.77 -6.30 8.02
C LYS A 184 -1.68 -4.78 8.11
N LEU A 185 -0.82 -4.25 8.99
CA LEU A 185 -0.63 -2.80 9.14
C LEU A 185 -0.12 -2.15 7.84
N LEU A 186 0.85 -2.77 7.16
CA LEU A 186 1.33 -2.32 5.85
C LEU A 186 0.21 -2.34 4.80
N GLY A 187 -0.60 -3.40 4.79
CA GLY A 187 -1.76 -3.49 3.91
C GLY A 187 -2.79 -2.39 4.17
N GLU A 188 -3.11 -2.12 5.42
CA GLU A 188 -4.02 -1.05 5.83
C GLU A 188 -3.45 0.33 5.50
N TYR A 189 -2.14 0.54 5.69
CA TYR A 189 -1.45 1.77 5.32
C TYR A 189 -1.52 2.02 3.81
N ILE A 190 -1.21 1.02 2.99
CA ILE A 190 -1.33 1.11 1.53
C ILE A 190 -2.77 1.39 1.11
N GLU A 191 -3.71 0.64 1.68
CA GLU A 191 -5.14 0.80 1.42
C GLU A 191 -5.59 2.24 1.69
N ARG A 192 -5.25 2.77 2.86
CA ARG A 192 -5.59 4.13 3.26
C ARG A 192 -5.04 5.16 2.29
N ASN A 193 -3.76 5.07 1.96
CA ASN A 193 -3.08 6.08 1.15
C ASN A 193 -3.30 5.94 -0.36
N THR A 194 -3.91 4.84 -0.83
CA THR A 194 -4.21 4.64 -2.26
C THR A 194 -5.71 4.53 -2.57
N PHE A 195 -6.57 4.68 -1.58
CA PHE A 195 -8.02 4.54 -1.77
C PHE A 195 -8.57 5.54 -2.78
N TYR A 196 -8.09 6.79 -2.77
CA TYR A 196 -8.52 7.82 -3.71
C TYR A 196 -8.35 7.40 -5.19
N GLN A 197 -7.33 6.60 -5.50
CA GLN A 197 -7.10 6.08 -6.85
C GLN A 197 -8.16 5.06 -7.31
N ARG A 198 -8.87 4.45 -6.36
CA ARG A 198 -9.91 3.45 -6.63
C ARG A 198 -11.31 4.03 -6.58
N PHE A 199 -11.51 5.14 -5.86
CA PHE A 199 -12.80 5.80 -5.84
C PHE A 199 -13.16 6.26 -7.25
N SER A 200 -14.26 5.74 -7.75
CA SER A 200 -14.64 5.84 -9.17
C SER A 200 -15.91 6.66 -9.37
N LEU A 201 -16.20 6.97 -10.61
CA LEU A 201 -17.48 7.59 -10.97
C LEU A 201 -18.68 6.71 -10.58
N ASN A 202 -18.52 5.38 -10.63
CA ASN A 202 -19.57 4.46 -10.20
C ASN A 202 -19.82 4.56 -8.69
N ASP A 203 -18.75 4.70 -7.88
CA ASP A 203 -18.88 4.88 -6.43
C ASP A 203 -19.53 6.21 -6.09
N LEU A 204 -19.21 7.28 -6.83
CA LEU A 204 -19.86 8.58 -6.67
C LEU A 204 -21.35 8.50 -7.03
N LEU A 205 -21.70 7.88 -8.17
CA LEU A 205 -23.08 7.68 -8.56
C LEU A 205 -23.86 6.88 -7.51
N TYR A 206 -23.25 5.81 -6.99
CA TYR A 206 -23.83 5.00 -5.94
C TYR A 206 -24.08 5.82 -4.65
N LEU A 207 -23.12 6.65 -4.28
CA LEU A 207 -23.23 7.53 -3.13
C LEU A 207 -24.35 8.58 -3.30
N THR A 208 -24.46 9.20 -4.48
CA THR A 208 -25.49 10.19 -4.77
C THR A 208 -26.91 9.60 -4.84
N GLU A 209 -27.05 8.34 -5.23
CA GLU A 209 -28.37 7.65 -5.27
C GLU A 209 -28.79 7.15 -3.87
N HIS A 210 -27.86 6.97 -2.93
CA HIS A 210 -28.12 6.33 -1.64
C HIS A 210 -27.67 7.15 -0.42
N TYR A 211 -27.34 8.43 -0.58
CA TYR A 211 -26.74 9.25 0.48
C TYR A 211 -27.55 9.28 1.79
N ALA A 212 -28.89 9.22 1.73
CA ALA A 212 -29.75 9.21 2.90
C ALA A 212 -29.81 7.83 3.62
N GLU A 213 -29.27 6.78 3.00
CA GLU A 213 -29.27 5.42 3.52
C GLU A 213 -27.84 5.00 3.87
N SER A 214 -27.30 5.43 5.03
CA SER A 214 -25.88 5.28 5.38
C SER A 214 -25.32 3.88 5.16
N ALA A 215 -26.04 2.83 5.57
CA ALA A 215 -25.59 1.45 5.37
C ALA A 215 -25.46 1.02 3.90
N LYS A 216 -26.19 1.66 2.99
CA LYS A 216 -26.01 1.47 1.55
C LYS A 216 -24.91 2.37 1.03
N ALA A 217 -24.93 3.66 1.37
CA ALA A 217 -23.96 4.64 0.92
C ALA A 217 -22.51 4.23 1.22
N GLU A 218 -22.26 3.59 2.37
CA GLU A 218 -20.95 3.08 2.77
C GLU A 218 -20.38 1.97 1.83
N LYS A 219 -21.21 1.36 0.97
CA LYS A 219 -20.71 0.46 -0.08
C LYS A 219 -19.90 1.18 -1.15
N SER A 220 -19.97 2.50 -1.25
CA SER A 220 -19.07 3.32 -2.04
C SER A 220 -17.62 3.29 -1.55
N GLY A 221 -17.39 2.77 -0.33
CA GLY A 221 -16.09 2.75 0.33
C GLY A 221 -15.83 3.97 1.22
N LEU A 222 -16.71 4.97 1.22
CA LEU A 222 -16.67 6.08 2.16
C LEU A 222 -17.52 5.76 3.39
N SER A 223 -17.01 6.07 4.57
CA SER A 223 -17.75 5.89 5.83
C SER A 223 -18.64 7.09 6.11
N PHE A 224 -19.81 6.82 6.68
CA PHE A 224 -20.70 7.88 7.18
C PHE A 224 -20.01 8.66 8.30
N VAL A 225 -20.02 9.98 8.19
CA VAL A 225 -19.41 10.89 9.17
C VAL A 225 -20.46 11.56 10.04
N TYR A 226 -21.37 12.31 9.42
CA TYR A 226 -22.50 12.92 10.13
C TYR A 226 -23.65 13.23 9.18
N HIS A 227 -24.82 13.51 9.77
CA HIS A 227 -25.98 14.13 9.16
C HIS A 227 -26.38 15.32 10.03
N ASP A 228 -26.58 16.47 9.42
CA ASP A 228 -27.12 17.66 10.06
C ASP A 228 -28.35 18.11 9.30
N SER A 229 -29.41 18.44 10.02
CA SER A 229 -30.63 18.99 9.45
C SER A 229 -31.09 20.20 10.25
N GLN A 230 -31.30 21.29 9.56
CA GLN A 230 -31.85 22.52 10.15
C GLN A 230 -33.09 22.91 9.33
N SER A 231 -34.19 23.10 10.05
CA SER A 231 -35.42 23.61 9.46
C SER A 231 -35.84 24.85 10.27
N ASP A 232 -35.80 26.00 9.63
CA ASP A 232 -36.35 27.24 10.17
C ASP A 232 -37.33 27.85 9.19
N GLU A 233 -37.92 29.02 9.55
CA GLU A 233 -38.95 29.67 8.71
C GLU A 233 -38.41 30.14 7.34
N GLU A 234 -37.06 30.18 7.15
CA GLU A 234 -36.47 30.75 5.95
C GLU A 234 -35.73 29.69 5.12
N MET A 235 -35.28 28.56 5.71
CA MET A 235 -34.43 27.58 5.01
C MET A 235 -34.55 26.18 5.59
N ASP A 236 -34.87 25.22 4.73
CA ASP A 236 -34.66 23.81 5.00
C ASP A 236 -33.27 23.42 4.51
N TYR A 237 -32.44 22.96 5.44
CA TYR A 237 -31.08 22.50 5.15
C TYR A 237 -30.88 21.08 5.66
N ASP A 238 -30.39 20.22 4.81
CA ASP A 238 -30.12 18.83 5.12
C ASP A 238 -28.77 18.44 4.50
N GLU A 239 -27.78 18.07 5.34
CA GLU A 239 -26.44 17.73 4.87
C GLU A 239 -26.02 16.35 5.35
N TYR A 240 -25.55 15.54 4.41
CA TYR A 240 -24.96 14.24 4.66
C TYR A 240 -23.49 14.25 4.29
N VAL A 241 -22.61 13.81 5.18
CA VAL A 241 -21.17 13.76 4.94
C VAL A 241 -20.65 12.34 5.05
N TYR A 242 -19.89 11.94 4.05
CA TYR A 242 -19.19 10.66 3.94
C TYR A 242 -17.71 10.92 3.66
N GLY A 243 -16.83 10.23 4.36
CA GLY A 243 -15.40 10.44 4.19
C GLY A 243 -14.56 9.22 4.51
N ARG A 244 -13.29 9.33 4.21
CA ARG A 244 -12.29 8.31 4.54
C ARG A 244 -11.21 8.91 5.43
N ASP A 245 -10.82 8.13 6.46
CA ASP A 245 -9.80 8.50 7.45
C ASP A 245 -10.09 9.80 8.22
N ILE A 246 -11.35 10.14 8.31
CA ILE A 246 -11.82 11.30 9.03
C ILE A 246 -12.10 10.90 10.47
N SER A 247 -11.48 11.59 11.41
CA SER A 247 -11.66 11.33 12.83
C SER A 247 -13.12 11.52 13.25
N LYS A 248 -13.74 10.47 13.81
CA LYS A 248 -15.10 10.56 14.40
C LYS A 248 -15.20 11.54 15.57
N SER A 249 -14.08 11.93 16.17
CA SER A 249 -14.04 12.93 17.26
C SER A 249 -14.26 14.36 16.78
N THR A 250 -14.08 14.62 15.50
CA THR A 250 -14.26 15.94 14.89
C THR A 250 -15.69 16.25 14.44
N LYS A 251 -16.64 15.37 14.66
CA LYS A 251 -18.03 15.46 14.16
C LYS A 251 -18.80 16.76 14.48
N LYS A 252 -18.35 17.56 15.41
CA LYS A 252 -19.11 18.74 15.89
C LYS A 252 -18.51 20.09 15.50
N GLU A 253 -17.29 20.12 14.96
CA GLU A 253 -16.56 21.37 14.65
C GLU A 253 -16.38 21.59 13.16
N LEU A 254 -17.17 20.96 12.35
CA LEU A 254 -16.78 20.37 11.12
C LEU A 254 -16.88 21.19 9.90
N GLY A 255 -17.29 22.12 9.67
CA GLY A 255 -17.21 22.71 8.32
C GLY A 255 -15.95 22.28 7.56
N TYR A 256 -14.84 22.90 7.77
CA TYR A 256 -13.65 22.74 6.91
C TYR A 256 -12.47 21.95 7.50
N ASN A 257 -12.56 21.50 8.75
CA ASN A 257 -11.42 20.86 9.45
C ASN A 257 -11.35 19.34 9.30
N LEU A 258 -12.19 18.74 8.46
CA LEU A 258 -12.25 17.28 8.29
C LEU A 258 -11.00 16.68 7.67
N ILE A 259 -10.32 17.43 6.82
CA ILE A 259 -9.18 16.96 6.03
C ILE A 259 -7.85 17.29 6.71
N ASN A 260 -7.84 17.51 8.02
CA ASN A 260 -6.63 17.92 8.71
C ASN A 260 -5.49 16.91 8.57
N ASN A 261 -4.46 17.31 7.84
CA ASN A 261 -3.10 16.74 7.79
C ASN A 261 -2.97 15.28 7.35
N THR A 262 -3.98 14.70 6.69
CA THR A 262 -3.84 13.37 6.11
C THR A 262 -3.65 13.49 4.61
N PRO A 263 -2.45 13.20 4.06
CA PRO A 263 -2.26 13.10 2.61
C PRO A 263 -3.32 12.17 2.02
N HIS A 264 -3.87 12.51 0.86
CA HIS A 264 -4.91 11.72 0.19
C HIS A 264 -6.25 11.60 0.90
N ALA A 265 -6.50 12.37 1.97
CA ALA A 265 -7.83 12.42 2.57
C ALA A 265 -8.82 13.11 1.63
N PHE A 266 -10.04 12.61 1.57
CA PHE A 266 -11.13 13.28 0.89
C PHE A 266 -12.48 12.93 1.52
N TYR A 267 -13.47 13.77 1.30
CA TYR A 267 -14.83 13.52 1.73
C TYR A 267 -15.84 14.01 0.69
N PHE A 268 -17.04 13.46 0.74
CA PHE A 268 -18.19 13.87 -0.02
C PHE A 268 -19.23 14.49 0.93
N SER A 269 -19.70 15.68 0.59
CA SER A 269 -20.84 16.33 1.24
C SER A 269 -21.98 16.43 0.23
N MET A 270 -23.19 16.08 0.67
CA MET A 270 -24.42 16.21 -0.07
C MET A 270 -25.31 17.18 0.66
N SER A 271 -25.56 18.34 0.08
CA SER A 271 -26.45 19.36 0.63
C SER A 271 -27.76 19.41 -0.14
N LEU A 272 -28.85 19.43 0.60
CA LEU A 272 -30.21 19.61 0.12
C LEU A 272 -30.70 20.95 0.68
N ASP A 273 -30.55 21.98 -0.10
CA ASP A 273 -31.18 23.30 0.13
C ASP A 273 -32.10 23.60 -1.04
N THR A 274 -32.10 24.81 -1.56
CA THR A 274 -32.82 25.19 -2.77
C THR A 274 -32.31 24.50 -4.05
N SER A 275 -31.14 23.85 -3.98
CA SER A 275 -30.54 23.04 -5.05
C SER A 275 -29.87 21.80 -4.45
N THR A 276 -30.04 20.66 -5.13
CA THR A 276 -29.36 19.41 -4.70
C THR A 276 -27.93 19.43 -5.26
N ASN A 277 -26.97 19.67 -4.39
CA ASN A 277 -25.56 19.73 -4.77
C ASN A 277 -24.73 18.74 -3.97
N GLY A 278 -23.87 18.01 -4.68
CA GLY A 278 -22.82 17.20 -4.09
C GLY A 278 -21.47 17.92 -4.21
N ARG A 279 -20.61 17.74 -3.21
CA ARG A 279 -19.28 18.31 -3.21
C ARG A 279 -18.27 17.27 -2.78
N LEU A 280 -17.21 17.09 -3.59
CA LEU A 280 -16.05 16.27 -3.24
C LEU A 280 -14.89 17.20 -2.86
N TYR A 281 -14.43 17.08 -1.65
CA TYR A 281 -13.30 17.83 -1.11
C TYR A 281 -12.08 16.94 -1.03
N PHE A 282 -10.95 17.39 -1.58
CA PHE A 282 -9.67 16.71 -1.56
C PHE A 282 -8.63 17.55 -0.84
N TYR A 283 -7.75 16.89 -0.08
CA TYR A 283 -6.65 17.58 0.57
C TYR A 283 -5.63 18.12 -0.43
N ASN A 284 -5.39 17.40 -1.54
CA ASN A 284 -4.42 17.87 -2.54
C ASN A 284 -5.00 17.95 -3.96
N THR A 285 -4.42 18.80 -4.77
CA THR A 285 -4.88 19.06 -6.15
C THR A 285 -4.62 17.90 -7.09
N LEU A 286 -3.60 17.07 -6.81
CA LEU A 286 -3.25 15.93 -7.68
C LEU A 286 -4.37 14.89 -7.62
N ASP A 287 -4.86 14.58 -6.43
CA ASP A 287 -5.94 13.62 -6.23
C ASP A 287 -7.26 14.10 -6.84
N ALA A 288 -7.58 15.38 -6.64
CA ALA A 288 -8.77 15.98 -7.23
C ALA A 288 -8.72 15.95 -8.77
N ASN A 289 -7.59 16.32 -9.35
CA ASN A 289 -7.40 16.28 -10.79
C ASN A 289 -7.38 14.84 -11.33
N ASP A 290 -6.75 13.89 -10.62
CA ASP A 290 -6.74 12.49 -11.02
C ASP A 290 -8.15 11.90 -11.03
N PHE A 291 -8.94 12.13 -9.97
CA PHE A 291 -10.34 11.69 -9.94
C PHE A 291 -11.11 12.29 -11.13
N TYR A 292 -11.04 13.61 -11.32
CA TYR A 292 -11.75 14.28 -12.41
C TYR A 292 -11.37 13.71 -13.78
N GLU A 293 -10.09 13.54 -14.06
CA GLU A 293 -9.60 13.02 -15.34
C GLU A 293 -10.01 11.54 -15.57
N ARG A 294 -9.94 10.70 -14.53
CA ARG A 294 -10.40 9.30 -14.61
C ARG A 294 -11.92 9.23 -14.83
N ALA A 295 -12.68 9.99 -14.05
CA ALA A 295 -14.14 10.02 -14.14
C ALA A 295 -14.58 10.52 -15.52
N SER A 296 -13.98 11.60 -16.04
CA SER A 296 -14.31 12.17 -17.35
C SER A 296 -14.01 11.25 -18.54
N LYS A 297 -13.14 10.24 -18.36
CA LYS A 297 -12.75 9.25 -19.37
C LYS A 297 -13.43 7.89 -19.17
N THR A 298 -14.30 7.79 -18.17
CA THR A 298 -15.04 6.55 -17.89
C THR A 298 -15.84 6.12 -19.11
N LYS A 299 -15.69 4.86 -19.50
CA LYS A 299 -16.49 4.28 -20.59
C LYS A 299 -17.92 4.05 -20.12
N PRO A 300 -18.90 3.99 -21.04
CA PRO A 300 -20.27 3.63 -20.69
C PRO A 300 -20.31 2.35 -19.84
N PHE A 301 -21.11 2.36 -18.79
CA PHE A 301 -21.25 1.24 -17.86
C PHE A 301 -22.72 1.01 -17.49
N THR A 302 -22.99 -0.09 -16.79
CA THR A 302 -24.33 -0.39 -16.28
C THR A 302 -24.34 -0.20 -14.78
N PHE A 303 -25.29 0.61 -14.31
CA PHE A 303 -25.54 0.86 -12.90
C PHE A 303 -27.00 0.53 -12.58
N GLU A 304 -27.24 -0.39 -11.67
CA GLU A 304 -28.60 -0.85 -11.28
C GLU A 304 -29.52 -1.16 -12.48
N GLY A 305 -28.96 -1.78 -13.51
CA GLY A 305 -29.69 -2.13 -14.73
C GLY A 305 -29.89 -0.99 -15.74
N LYS A 306 -29.44 0.22 -15.41
CA LYS A 306 -29.49 1.41 -16.27
C LYS A 306 -28.17 1.56 -17.02
N HIS A 307 -28.24 2.00 -18.28
CA HIS A 307 -27.03 2.31 -19.05
C HIS A 307 -26.60 3.74 -18.78
N ILE A 308 -25.36 3.89 -18.32
CA ILE A 308 -24.76 5.19 -17.99
C ILE A 308 -23.68 5.52 -19.01
N ALA A 309 -23.68 6.75 -19.51
CA ALA A 309 -22.66 7.29 -20.40
C ALA A 309 -22.10 8.60 -19.85
N VAL A 310 -20.84 8.90 -20.20
CA VAL A 310 -20.15 10.13 -19.83
C VAL A 310 -19.99 10.99 -21.08
N LYS A 311 -20.42 12.23 -21.01
CA LYS A 311 -20.34 13.19 -22.12
C LYS A 311 -19.63 14.46 -21.67
N LYS A 312 -18.50 14.79 -22.30
CA LYS A 312 -17.82 16.06 -22.07
C LYS A 312 -18.65 17.22 -22.60
N GLU A 313 -18.73 18.27 -21.84
CA GLU A 313 -19.37 19.50 -22.26
C GLU A 313 -18.49 20.30 -23.20
N SER A 314 -19.12 21.13 -24.04
CA SER A 314 -18.43 22.01 -25.00
C SER A 314 -17.56 23.08 -24.30
N ASN A 315 -17.87 23.43 -23.05
CA ASN A 315 -17.11 24.39 -22.25
C ASN A 315 -15.72 23.86 -21.82
N GLY A 316 -15.47 22.53 -21.94
CA GLY A 316 -14.23 21.88 -21.54
C GLY A 316 -13.94 21.87 -20.02
N LYS A 317 -14.86 22.41 -19.22
CA LYS A 317 -14.71 22.56 -17.74
C LYS A 317 -15.53 21.55 -16.96
N SER A 318 -16.49 20.87 -17.61
CA SER A 318 -17.40 19.93 -17.00
C SER A 318 -17.66 18.73 -17.89
N PHE A 319 -18.20 17.69 -17.31
CA PHE A 319 -18.77 16.56 -18.03
C PHE A 319 -20.07 16.12 -17.38
N LEU A 320 -20.96 15.55 -18.19
CA LEU A 320 -22.27 15.06 -17.77
C LEU A 320 -22.22 13.55 -17.60
N VAL A 321 -22.89 13.06 -16.56
CA VAL A 321 -23.24 11.66 -16.40
C VAL A 321 -24.69 11.49 -16.78
N GLN A 322 -24.95 10.65 -17.78
CA GLN A 322 -26.26 10.53 -18.39
C GLN A 322 -26.76 9.09 -18.39
N GLU A 323 -28.01 8.91 -18.00
CA GLU A 323 -28.71 7.65 -18.22
C GLU A 323 -29.18 7.61 -19.68
N VAL A 324 -28.78 6.57 -20.39
CA VAL A 324 -29.20 6.31 -21.77
C VAL A 324 -30.36 5.31 -21.76
N ARG A 325 -31.53 5.74 -22.12
CA ARG A 325 -32.72 4.90 -22.18
C ARG A 325 -32.78 4.06 -23.47
N LYS A 326 -33.65 3.04 -23.50
CA LYS A 326 -33.81 2.12 -24.65
C LYS A 326 -34.24 2.84 -25.94
N ASP A 327 -34.98 3.93 -25.84
CA ASP A 327 -35.40 4.78 -26.95
C ASP A 327 -34.29 5.75 -27.42
N LYS A 328 -33.09 5.67 -26.84
CA LYS A 328 -31.93 6.55 -27.06
C LYS A 328 -32.12 7.97 -26.53
N SER A 329 -33.20 8.25 -25.80
CA SER A 329 -33.27 9.47 -25.01
C SER A 329 -32.20 9.43 -23.88
N THR A 330 -31.79 10.59 -23.41
CA THR A 330 -30.85 10.71 -22.30
C THR A 330 -31.47 11.51 -21.18
N ASP A 331 -31.21 11.06 -19.95
CA ASP A 331 -31.58 11.77 -18.75
C ASP A 331 -30.31 12.12 -18.01
N THR A 332 -30.09 13.40 -17.75
CA THR A 332 -28.87 13.82 -17.04
C THR A 332 -29.03 13.54 -15.56
N LYS A 333 -28.08 12.78 -14.99
CA LYS A 333 -28.08 12.48 -13.58
C LYS A 333 -27.34 13.55 -12.79
N PHE A 334 -26.15 13.92 -13.25
CA PHE A 334 -25.39 15.02 -12.67
C PHE A 334 -24.34 15.58 -13.65
N ALA A 335 -23.92 16.82 -13.38
CA ALA A 335 -22.74 17.43 -13.99
C ALA A 335 -21.60 17.49 -12.98
N ILE A 336 -20.39 17.19 -13.43
CA ILE A 336 -19.17 17.25 -12.61
C ILE A 336 -18.26 18.33 -13.16
N HIS A 337 -17.92 19.28 -12.31
CA HIS A 337 -17.06 20.42 -12.65
C HIS A 337 -15.61 20.13 -12.38
N ARG A 338 -14.70 20.83 -13.06
CA ARG A 338 -13.26 20.73 -12.79
C ARG A 338 -12.94 21.20 -11.38
N PRO A 339 -11.90 20.61 -10.74
CA PRO A 339 -11.50 21.04 -9.43
C PRO A 339 -11.13 22.52 -9.38
N VAL A 340 -11.58 23.18 -8.34
CA VAL A 340 -11.21 24.57 -7.99
C VAL A 340 -10.57 24.57 -6.60
N SER A 341 -9.67 25.53 -6.34
CA SER A 341 -9.11 25.73 -5.02
C SER A 341 -10.10 26.49 -4.14
N GLU A 342 -10.37 25.96 -2.95
CA GLU A 342 -11.19 26.59 -1.93
C GLU A 342 -10.45 26.58 -0.59
N GLY A 343 -9.77 27.68 -0.28
CA GLY A 343 -8.90 27.76 0.89
C GLY A 343 -7.72 26.80 0.78
N GLU A 344 -7.66 25.85 1.71
CA GLU A 344 -6.64 24.79 1.78
C GLU A 344 -7.01 23.51 1.03
N TYR A 345 -8.20 23.45 0.43
CA TYR A 345 -8.75 22.26 -0.23
C TYR A 345 -8.94 22.44 -1.72
N PHE A 346 -9.22 21.32 -2.38
CA PHE A 346 -9.62 21.28 -3.78
C PHE A 346 -11.00 20.66 -3.89
N LEU A 347 -11.94 21.44 -4.44
CA LEU A 347 -13.35 21.13 -4.52
C LEU A 347 -13.71 20.70 -5.94
N ILE A 348 -14.44 19.58 -6.05
CA ILE A 348 -15.19 19.18 -7.24
C ILE A 348 -16.67 19.33 -6.94
N GLU A 349 -17.33 20.27 -7.60
CA GLU A 349 -18.79 20.42 -7.52
C GLU A 349 -19.48 19.39 -8.40
N VAL A 350 -20.59 18.86 -7.87
CA VAL A 350 -21.44 17.86 -8.52
C VAL A 350 -22.86 18.40 -8.50
N GLU A 351 -23.32 18.97 -9.60
CA GLU A 351 -24.71 19.37 -9.76
C GLU A 351 -25.57 18.15 -10.04
N ILE A 352 -26.60 17.92 -9.21
CA ILE A 352 -27.48 16.76 -9.31
C ILE A 352 -28.82 17.21 -9.93
N TYR A 353 -29.21 16.53 -10.98
CA TYR A 353 -30.47 16.77 -11.65
C TYR A 353 -31.51 15.78 -11.14
N VAL A 354 -32.57 16.29 -10.53
CA VAL A 354 -33.69 15.52 -9.96
C VAL A 354 -34.81 15.36 -11.00
#